data_7569e07d528a760d37e324b0be0ec91d
#
_entry.id   7569e07d528a760d37e324b0be0ec91d
#
_cell.length_a   1.000
_cell.length_b   1.000
_cell.length_c   1.000
_cell.angle_alpha   90.00
_cell.angle_beta   90.00
_cell.angle_gamma   90.00
#
_symmetry.space_group_name_H-M   'P 1'
#
loop_
_entity.id
_entity.type
_entity.pdbx_description
1 polymer ?
#
loop_
_entity_poly.entity_id
_entity_poly.type
_entity_poly.pdbx_seq_one_letter_code
_entity_poly.pdbx_strand_id
1 'polypeptide(L)'
;DLSQTFAFTGSVTGAGGGKIGQVQSTTLATEQSSTSDSFVDTNLTVNITPSSSSNKILVMVAHGMNYTASGTESRFKLVRDTTDIDEYIVNLGLSGSGGGSCINYLDTPNKTTQTTYYVRMRRNSGSGAFYMCANDTVSTITAMEILS
;
A
#
# COMPACT_ATOMS: atom_id res chain seq x y z
N ASP A 1 -14.01 39.50 -18.57
CA ASP A 1 -12.66 39.08 -18.23
C ASP A 1 -12.74 37.93 -17.21
N LEU A 2 -12.46 36.69 -17.66
CA LEU A 2 -12.54 35.48 -16.84
C LEU A 2 -11.19 35.16 -16.15
N SER A 3 -10.30 36.13 -16.04
CA SER A 3 -8.97 35.96 -15.44
C SER A 3 -8.89 36.30 -13.94
N GLN A 4 -10.02 36.41 -13.25
CA GLN A 4 -10.04 36.69 -11.82
C GLN A 4 -9.70 35.39 -11.03
N THR A 5 -8.53 35.35 -10.49
CA THR A 5 -8.14 34.34 -9.50
C THR A 5 -8.82 34.65 -8.17
N PHE A 6 -9.78 33.84 -7.76
CA PHE A 6 -10.35 33.95 -6.42
C PHE A 6 -9.39 33.34 -5.41
N ALA A 7 -8.67 34.16 -4.67
CA ALA A 7 -7.87 33.71 -3.53
C ALA A 7 -8.77 33.71 -2.28
N PHE A 8 -9.06 32.53 -1.75
CA PHE A 8 -9.69 32.42 -0.43
C PHE A 8 -8.59 32.64 0.64
N THR A 9 -8.57 33.82 1.25
CA THR A 9 -7.62 34.15 2.34
C THR A 9 -8.16 33.85 3.74
N GLY A 10 -9.32 33.22 3.85
CA GLY A 10 -9.97 32.87 5.12
C GLY A 10 -10.11 31.37 5.34
N SER A 11 -10.20 30.96 6.60
CA SER A 11 -10.57 29.59 6.97
C SER A 11 -11.99 29.29 6.50
N VAL A 12 -12.18 28.24 5.71
CA VAL A 12 -13.51 27.71 5.43
C VAL A 12 -13.97 26.94 6.66
N THR A 13 -14.73 27.60 7.54
CA THR A 13 -15.37 26.94 8.68
C THR A 13 -16.61 26.20 8.19
N GLY A 14 -16.72 24.91 8.54
CA GLY A 14 -17.88 24.07 8.20
C GLY A 14 -17.68 23.08 7.07
N ALA A 15 -16.51 23.02 6.41
CA ALA A 15 -16.13 21.87 5.60
C ALA A 15 -15.69 20.75 6.55
N GLY A 16 -16.67 20.12 7.21
CA GLY A 16 -16.41 18.93 8.04
C GLY A 16 -15.94 17.79 7.16
N GLY A 17 -14.87 17.15 7.55
CA GLY A 17 -14.31 15.98 6.88
C GLY A 17 -12.86 16.20 6.46
N GLY A 18 -12.05 15.18 6.64
CA GLY A 18 -10.62 15.21 6.38
C GLY A 18 -10.28 15.66 4.96
N LYS A 19 -9.56 16.77 4.86
CA LYS A 19 -9.00 17.23 3.59
C LYS A 19 -7.77 16.40 3.28
N ILE A 20 -7.53 16.12 2.00
CA ILE A 20 -6.28 15.51 1.56
C ILE A 20 -5.21 16.61 1.55
N GLY A 21 -4.14 16.40 2.34
CA GLY A 21 -3.00 17.30 2.42
C GLY A 21 -1.99 17.04 1.33
N GLN A 22 -1.56 15.79 1.21
CA GLN A 22 -0.60 15.34 0.18
C GLN A 22 -0.89 13.91 -0.23
N VAL A 23 -0.42 13.55 -1.42
CA VAL A 23 -0.50 12.19 -1.97
C VAL A 23 0.88 11.81 -2.48
N GLN A 24 1.35 10.63 -2.07
CA GLN A 24 2.57 9.99 -2.56
C GLN A 24 2.20 8.63 -3.14
N SER A 25 2.77 8.27 -4.27
CA SER A 25 2.48 6.98 -4.91
C SER A 25 3.74 6.40 -5.55
N THR A 26 3.87 5.09 -5.48
CA THR A 26 4.96 4.34 -6.12
C THR A 26 4.37 3.12 -6.80
N THR A 27 4.92 2.78 -7.95
CA THR A 27 4.56 1.59 -8.73
C THR A 27 5.72 0.62 -8.77
N LEU A 28 5.41 -0.67 -8.80
CA LEU A 28 6.35 -1.76 -9.02
C LEU A 28 5.84 -2.58 -10.21
N ALA A 29 6.62 -2.61 -11.29
CA ALA A 29 6.33 -3.38 -12.50
C ALA A 29 7.22 -4.64 -12.62
N THR A 30 8.28 -4.72 -11.80
CA THR A 30 9.18 -5.88 -11.82
C THR A 30 8.59 -7.02 -11.02
N GLU A 31 8.47 -8.19 -11.64
CA GLU A 31 8.04 -9.40 -10.95
C GLU A 31 8.91 -9.69 -9.72
N GLN A 32 8.27 -10.00 -8.62
CA GLN A 32 8.88 -10.46 -7.39
C GLN A 32 8.46 -11.90 -7.14
N SER A 33 9.40 -12.76 -6.76
CA SER A 33 9.09 -14.15 -6.43
C SER A 33 9.81 -14.61 -5.16
N SER A 34 9.21 -15.56 -4.46
CA SER A 34 9.83 -16.17 -3.30
C SER A 34 9.29 -17.58 -3.03
N THR A 35 10.08 -18.36 -2.33
CA THR A 35 9.68 -19.65 -1.74
C THR A 35 9.80 -19.62 -0.21
N SER A 36 10.08 -18.45 0.37
CA SER A 36 10.33 -18.28 1.80
C SER A 36 9.04 -18.38 2.62
N ASP A 37 9.10 -19.12 3.72
CA ASP A 37 8.05 -19.17 4.74
C ASP A 37 8.14 -17.98 5.72
N SER A 38 9.23 -17.21 5.66
CA SER A 38 9.40 -15.96 6.39
C SER A 38 9.12 -14.77 5.47
N PHE A 39 8.60 -13.67 6.04
CA PHE A 39 8.33 -12.46 5.28
C PHE A 39 9.60 -11.87 4.66
N VAL A 40 9.57 -11.65 3.35
CA VAL A 40 10.60 -10.96 2.56
C VAL A 40 10.04 -9.68 1.96
N ASP A 41 10.90 -8.68 1.75
CA ASP A 41 10.48 -7.40 1.18
C ASP A 41 10.19 -7.56 -0.32
N THR A 42 9.19 -6.82 -0.81
CA THR A 42 8.75 -6.87 -2.22
C THR A 42 9.27 -5.71 -3.05
N ASN A 43 10.01 -4.76 -2.48
CA ASN A 43 10.39 -3.49 -3.09
C ASN A 43 9.20 -2.53 -3.41
N LEU A 44 7.96 -2.91 -3.08
CA LEU A 44 6.81 -2.02 -3.19
C LEU A 44 6.74 -1.14 -1.94
N THR A 45 7.23 0.09 -2.05
CA THR A 45 7.41 1.02 -0.93
C THR A 45 6.99 2.44 -1.31
N VAL A 46 6.48 3.21 -0.34
CA VAL A 46 6.18 4.63 -0.48
C VAL A 46 6.59 5.38 0.79
N ASN A 47 7.13 6.59 0.61
CA ASN A 47 7.50 7.48 1.69
C ASN A 47 6.55 8.68 1.73
N ILE A 48 6.15 9.07 2.94
CA ILE A 48 5.36 10.28 3.18
C ILE A 48 5.83 10.95 4.48
N THR A 49 5.82 12.29 4.51
CA THR A 49 6.16 13.04 5.72
C THR A 49 4.92 13.80 6.17
N PRO A 50 4.21 13.33 7.22
CA PRO A 50 3.01 14.00 7.69
C PRO A 50 3.28 15.44 8.14
N SER A 51 2.40 16.35 7.78
CA SER A 51 2.51 17.78 8.14
C SER A 51 2.13 18.06 9.60
N SER A 52 1.37 17.14 10.22
CA SER A 52 1.02 17.18 11.64
C SER A 52 0.99 15.77 12.23
N SER A 53 1.34 15.62 13.50
CA SER A 53 1.26 14.35 14.21
C SER A 53 -0.18 13.88 14.46
N SER A 54 -1.16 14.78 14.37
CA SER A 54 -2.60 14.43 14.47
C SER A 54 -3.20 13.91 13.17
N ASN A 55 -2.53 14.12 12.04
CA ASN A 55 -3.02 13.68 10.74
C ASN A 55 -2.93 12.16 10.60
N LYS A 56 -3.87 11.61 9.85
CA LYS A 56 -3.89 10.19 9.51
C LYS A 56 -3.34 9.97 8.09
N ILE A 57 -2.87 8.76 7.83
CA ILE A 57 -2.42 8.35 6.50
C ILE A 57 -3.31 7.22 6.00
N LEU A 58 -4.05 7.48 4.92
CA LEU A 58 -4.72 6.41 4.20
C LEU A 58 -3.72 5.75 3.24
N VAL A 59 -3.41 4.50 3.52
CA VAL A 59 -2.53 3.68 2.66
C VAL A 59 -3.40 2.76 1.82
N MET A 60 -3.22 2.81 0.52
CA MET A 60 -3.90 1.96 -0.46
C MET A 60 -2.85 1.13 -1.19
N VAL A 61 -3.04 -0.18 -1.21
CA VAL A 61 -2.19 -1.09 -2.00
C VAL A 61 -3.08 -1.78 -3.03
N ALA A 62 -2.77 -1.57 -4.30
CA ALA A 62 -3.37 -2.30 -5.40
C ALA A 62 -2.31 -3.27 -5.94
N HIS A 63 -2.52 -4.55 -5.74
CA HIS A 63 -1.67 -5.59 -6.32
C HIS A 63 -2.09 -5.83 -7.77
N GLY A 64 -1.11 -5.89 -8.64
CA GLY A 64 -1.25 -6.49 -9.96
C GLY A 64 -1.54 -7.98 -9.85
N MET A 65 -1.23 -8.74 -10.87
CA MET A 65 -1.44 -10.18 -10.83
C MET A 65 -0.49 -10.84 -9.83
N ASN A 66 -1.08 -11.53 -8.86
CA ASN A 66 -0.36 -12.44 -7.99
C ASN A 66 -0.64 -13.87 -8.45
N TYR A 67 0.40 -14.68 -8.50
CA TYR A 67 0.32 -16.06 -8.95
C TYR A 67 1.00 -16.97 -7.93
N THR A 68 0.46 -18.17 -7.73
CA THR A 68 1.11 -19.20 -6.92
C THR A 68 1.15 -20.51 -7.69
N ALA A 69 2.19 -21.30 -7.45
CA ALA A 69 2.18 -22.69 -7.86
C ALA A 69 1.05 -23.46 -7.16
N SER A 70 0.58 -24.53 -7.79
CA SER A 70 -0.52 -25.36 -7.28
C SER A 70 -0.32 -25.74 -5.80
N GLY A 71 -1.34 -25.55 -5.00
CA GLY A 71 -1.33 -25.89 -3.58
C GLY A 71 -0.50 -24.93 -2.71
N THR A 72 -0.01 -23.83 -3.25
CA THR A 72 0.74 -22.83 -2.50
C THR A 72 -0.16 -21.65 -2.13
N GLU A 73 -0.20 -21.28 -0.87
CA GLU A 73 -0.86 -20.08 -0.37
C GLU A 73 0.18 -19.00 -0.06
N SER A 74 -0.09 -17.77 -0.41
CA SER A 74 0.76 -16.61 -0.08
C SER A 74 0.06 -15.64 0.85
N ARG A 75 0.84 -15.01 1.72
CA ARG A 75 0.40 -13.91 2.57
C ARG A 75 1.24 -12.67 2.33
N PHE A 76 0.57 -11.56 2.44
CA PHE A 76 1.16 -10.24 2.34
C PHE A 76 1.00 -9.50 3.66
N LYS A 77 1.90 -8.57 3.91
CA LYS A 77 1.90 -7.75 5.11
C LYS A 77 2.20 -6.31 4.74
N LEU A 78 1.39 -5.39 5.24
CA LEU A 78 1.68 -3.95 5.20
C LEU A 78 2.49 -3.59 6.44
N VAL A 79 3.60 -2.91 6.25
CA VAL A 79 4.52 -2.49 7.31
C VAL A 79 4.70 -0.98 7.24
N ARG A 80 4.73 -0.33 8.42
CA ARG A 80 5.15 1.06 8.60
C ARG A 80 6.48 1.09 9.34
N ASP A 81 7.52 1.60 8.72
CA ASP A 81 8.89 1.61 9.26
C ASP A 81 9.32 0.20 9.70
N THR A 82 9.18 -0.12 11.01
CA THR A 82 9.45 -1.45 11.57
C THR A 82 8.22 -2.08 12.21
N THR A 83 7.05 -1.44 12.10
CA THR A 83 5.80 -1.90 12.73
C THR A 83 4.92 -2.61 11.71
N ASP A 84 4.58 -3.85 11.99
CA ASP A 84 3.58 -4.58 11.23
C ASP A 84 2.20 -3.93 11.46
N ILE A 85 1.52 -3.54 10.37
CA ILE A 85 0.22 -2.86 10.45
C ILE A 85 -0.92 -3.82 10.15
N ASP A 86 -0.79 -4.59 9.06
CA ASP A 86 -1.84 -5.48 8.60
C ASP A 86 -1.24 -6.70 7.89
N GLU A 87 -1.88 -7.85 8.05
CA GLU A 87 -1.53 -9.09 7.34
C GLU A 87 -2.75 -9.60 6.59
N TYR A 88 -2.62 -9.88 5.31
CA TYR A 88 -3.73 -10.28 4.45
C TYR A 88 -3.35 -11.38 3.46
N ILE A 89 -4.36 -12.10 3.02
CA ILE A 89 -4.23 -13.18 2.05
C ILE A 89 -4.59 -12.62 0.66
N VAL A 90 -3.74 -12.89 -0.31
CA VAL A 90 -3.95 -12.45 -1.70
C VAL A 90 -4.27 -13.63 -2.61
N ASN A 91 -3.79 -14.82 -2.31
CA ASN A 91 -4.02 -16.01 -3.11
C ASN A 91 -4.25 -17.24 -2.23
N LEU A 92 -5.31 -17.99 -2.53
CA LEU A 92 -5.80 -19.11 -1.74
C LEU A 92 -5.33 -20.48 -2.27
N GLY A 93 -4.23 -20.55 -2.99
CA GLY A 93 -3.64 -21.84 -3.37
C GLY A 93 -4.39 -22.62 -4.45
N LEU A 94 -5.28 -21.98 -5.18
CA LEU A 94 -5.94 -22.62 -6.33
C LEU A 94 -4.95 -22.73 -7.48
N SER A 95 -4.81 -23.92 -8.02
CA SER A 95 -3.87 -24.25 -9.09
C SER A 95 -4.01 -23.31 -10.28
N GLY A 96 -2.92 -22.63 -10.65
CA GLY A 96 -2.85 -21.81 -11.84
C GLY A 96 -3.75 -20.57 -11.81
N SER A 97 -4.33 -20.21 -10.66
CA SER A 97 -5.13 -19.01 -10.53
C SER A 97 -4.25 -17.85 -10.06
N GLY A 98 -4.27 -16.79 -10.84
CA GLY A 98 -3.72 -15.49 -10.46
C GLY A 98 -4.85 -14.48 -10.31
N GLY A 99 -4.64 -13.47 -9.47
CA GLY A 99 -5.60 -12.38 -9.30
C GLY A 99 -4.96 -11.15 -8.73
N GLY A 100 -5.52 -9.98 -9.05
CA GLY A 100 -5.23 -8.74 -8.36
C GLY A 100 -6.01 -8.65 -7.05
N SER A 101 -5.52 -7.83 -6.14
CA SER A 101 -6.21 -7.49 -4.90
C SER A 101 -5.94 -6.05 -4.51
N CYS A 102 -6.80 -5.50 -3.67
CA CYS A 102 -6.62 -4.15 -3.14
C CYS A 102 -6.89 -4.18 -1.64
N ILE A 103 -6.04 -3.51 -0.88
CA ILE A 103 -6.27 -3.23 0.54
C ILE A 103 -6.21 -1.73 0.79
N ASN A 104 -6.98 -1.29 1.79
CA ASN A 104 -6.94 0.08 2.29
C ASN A 104 -6.78 0.03 3.81
N TYR A 105 -5.86 0.83 4.32
CA TYR A 105 -5.61 0.95 5.75
C TYR A 105 -5.49 2.42 6.14
N LEU A 106 -6.24 2.83 7.16
CA LEU A 106 -6.14 4.19 7.72
C LEU A 106 -5.27 4.17 8.96
N ASP A 107 -4.04 4.60 8.82
CA ASP A 107 -3.03 4.61 9.86
C ASP A 107 -2.96 5.94 10.62
N THR A 108 -2.48 5.87 11.86
CA THR A 108 -2.21 7.03 12.72
C THR A 108 -0.75 6.99 13.16
N PRO A 109 0.19 7.53 12.36
CA PRO A 109 1.62 7.42 12.63
C PRO A 109 2.10 8.22 13.83
N ASN A 110 1.35 9.24 14.27
CA ASN A 110 1.65 10.11 15.41
C ASN A 110 3.01 10.79 15.34
N LYS A 111 3.48 11.14 14.16
CA LYS A 111 4.77 11.79 13.94
C LYS A 111 4.77 12.72 12.73
N THR A 112 5.76 13.60 12.64
CA THR A 112 5.99 14.53 11.53
C THR A 112 7.31 14.27 10.79
N THR A 113 7.97 13.15 11.09
CA THR A 113 9.14 12.68 10.36
C THR A 113 8.74 11.77 9.22
N GLN A 114 9.62 11.57 8.26
CA GLN A 114 9.37 10.63 7.16
C GLN A 114 8.91 9.28 7.70
N THR A 115 7.86 8.77 7.10
CA THR A 115 7.23 7.48 7.37
C THR A 115 7.30 6.65 6.10
N THR A 116 7.81 5.45 6.20
CA THR A 116 7.91 4.50 5.09
C THR A 116 6.84 3.43 5.24
N TYR A 117 6.00 3.26 4.23
CA TYR A 117 5.08 2.13 4.11
C TYR A 117 5.60 1.20 3.02
N TYR A 118 5.58 -0.10 3.28
CA TYR A 118 6.02 -1.10 2.30
C TYR A 118 5.31 -2.43 2.50
N VAL A 119 5.35 -3.24 1.46
CA VAL A 119 4.72 -4.55 1.44
C VAL A 119 5.78 -5.64 1.59
N ARG A 120 5.50 -6.62 2.42
CA ARG A 120 6.26 -7.88 2.54
C ARG A 120 5.39 -9.04 2.11
N MET A 121 6.02 -10.12 1.69
CA MET A 121 5.31 -11.32 1.28
C MET A 121 6.00 -12.58 1.83
N ARG A 122 5.22 -13.65 2.07
CA ARG A 122 5.72 -14.97 2.43
C ARG A 122 4.86 -16.08 1.87
N ARG A 123 5.41 -17.27 1.77
CA ARG A 123 4.63 -18.47 1.62
C ARG A 123 3.94 -18.79 2.96
N ASN A 124 2.68 -19.17 2.93
CA ASN A 124 1.94 -19.59 4.10
C ASN A 124 1.79 -21.12 4.16
N SER A 125 1.59 -21.75 3.01
CA SER A 125 1.48 -23.22 2.88
C SER A 125 1.93 -23.69 1.50
N GLY A 126 2.09 -24.99 1.33
CA GLY A 126 2.56 -25.60 0.09
C GLY A 126 4.08 -25.56 -0.08
N SER A 127 4.57 -25.97 -1.24
CA SER A 127 6.01 -26.09 -1.53
C SER A 127 6.48 -25.28 -2.73
N GLY A 128 5.57 -24.65 -3.46
CA GLY A 128 5.88 -23.89 -4.66
C GLY A 128 6.32 -22.47 -4.40
N ALA A 129 6.73 -21.78 -5.46
CA ALA A 129 6.95 -20.36 -5.44
C ALA A 129 5.63 -19.57 -5.53
N PHE A 130 5.65 -18.36 -5.02
CA PHE A 130 4.60 -17.36 -5.22
C PHE A 130 5.22 -16.10 -5.84
N TYR A 131 4.40 -15.37 -6.56
CA TYR A 131 4.82 -14.25 -7.40
C TYR A 131 3.92 -13.05 -7.15
N MET A 132 4.48 -11.85 -7.26
CA MET A 132 3.78 -10.57 -7.31
C MET A 132 4.18 -9.83 -8.57
N CYS A 133 3.28 -9.07 -9.17
CA CYS A 133 3.47 -8.43 -10.47
C CYS A 133 3.76 -9.44 -11.60
N ALA A 134 3.14 -10.62 -11.53
CA ALA A 134 3.29 -11.63 -12.57
C ALA A 134 2.69 -11.17 -13.91
N ASN A 135 3.21 -11.71 -15.01
CA ASN A 135 2.73 -11.41 -16.38
C ASN A 135 2.71 -9.91 -16.71
N ASP A 136 3.79 -9.21 -16.42
CA ASP A 136 3.98 -7.78 -16.72
C ASP A 136 2.92 -6.85 -16.09
N THR A 137 2.25 -7.30 -15.04
CA THR A 137 1.29 -6.46 -14.31
C THR A 137 2.00 -5.54 -13.32
N VAL A 138 1.32 -4.46 -12.94
CA VAL A 138 1.85 -3.42 -12.06
C VAL A 138 1.13 -3.45 -10.71
N SER A 139 1.90 -3.40 -9.63
CA SER A 139 1.38 -3.11 -8.29
C SER A 139 1.66 -1.66 -7.91
N THR A 140 0.76 -1.07 -7.15
CA THR A 140 0.88 0.33 -6.72
C THR A 140 0.63 0.42 -5.22
N ILE A 141 1.44 1.24 -4.54
CA ILE A 141 1.19 1.67 -3.16
C ILE A 141 1.02 3.19 -3.14
N THR A 142 -0.05 3.67 -2.53
CA THR A 142 -0.37 5.10 -2.41
C THR A 142 -0.59 5.44 -0.96
N ALA A 143 0.04 6.51 -0.48
CA ALA A 143 -0.16 7.09 0.84
C ALA A 143 -0.78 8.49 0.68
N MET A 144 -1.93 8.71 1.32
CA MET A 144 -2.64 10.00 1.32
C MET A 144 -2.72 10.53 2.74
N GLU A 145 -2.26 11.75 2.95
CA GLU A 145 -2.40 12.44 4.23
C GLU A 145 -3.82 13.02 4.36
N ILE A 146 -4.51 12.60 5.40
CA ILE A 146 -5.83 13.10 5.79
C ILE A 146 -5.66 14.09 6.92
N LEU A 147 -5.93 15.36 6.63
CA LEU A 147 -5.79 16.45 7.60
C LEU A 147 -6.90 16.38 8.65
N SER A 148 -6.51 16.49 9.92
CA SER A 148 -7.44 16.56 11.07
C SER A 148 -7.92 17.98 11.35
#